data_4f9b274061b6d5f1b278e04647ef5b34
#
_entry.id   4f9b274061b6d5f1b278e04647ef5b34
#
_cell.length_a   1.000
_cell.length_b   1.000
_cell.length_c   1.000
_cell.angle_alpha   90.00
_cell.angle_beta   90.00
_cell.angle_gamma   90.00
#
_symmetry.space_group_name_H-M   'P 1'
#
loop_
_entity.id
_entity.type
_entity.pdbx_description
1 polymer ?
#
loop_
_entity_poly.entity_id
_entity_poly.type
_entity_poly.pdbx_seq_one_letter_code
_entity_poly.pdbx_strand_id
1 'polypeptide(L)'
;IGYYKNKEESTEINALGEMYKKIVEMEEDKPSSPEFLGWGDTDSPKKHEFSRSFLRAACSSLEREIAQRHGRQWKQNLEERVLREIGTKNILDLASMKATSNFSKDWELYSEVQTKEYHRSKLLEKMATLIEKGVMWYIDAVGQAWKAVLDDGCMRICLFKKNQHGGLREIYVMDANARLVQFGVETMARCVCELSPHETVANPRLKNSIIENHGLKSARSLGPGSININSSNDAKKWNQGHYTTKLALVLCWFMPAKFHRFIWAAIS
;
A
#
# COMPACT_ATOMS: atom_id res chain seq x y z
N ILE A 1 2.60 -15.78 -17.82
CA ILE A 1 1.27 -16.20 -18.27
C ILE A 1 0.18 -15.64 -17.34
N GLY A 2 0.31 -15.76 -16.01
CA GLY A 2 -0.65 -15.24 -15.05
C GLY A 2 -0.92 -13.74 -15.14
N TYR A 3 0.05 -12.96 -15.59
CA TYR A 3 -0.07 -11.51 -15.75
C TYR A 3 -1.00 -11.13 -16.91
N TYR A 4 -0.98 -11.91 -17.99
CA TYR A 4 -1.80 -11.66 -19.16
C TYR A 4 -3.19 -12.29 -19.09
N LYS A 5 -3.38 -13.26 -18.20
CA LYS A 5 -4.64 -13.98 -18.02
C LYS A 5 -5.86 -13.08 -17.80
N ASN A 6 -5.65 -11.89 -17.30
CA ASN A 6 -6.73 -10.94 -16.97
C ASN A 6 -6.86 -9.80 -17.99
N LYS A 7 -6.09 -9.80 -19.08
CA LYS A 7 -6.07 -8.63 -19.97
C LYS A 7 -6.91 -8.77 -21.23
N GLU A 8 -6.95 -9.92 -21.82
CA GLU A 8 -7.83 -10.17 -22.98
C GLU A 8 -8.06 -11.67 -23.14
N GLU A 9 -9.24 -12.04 -23.51
CA GLU A 9 -9.59 -13.37 -23.98
C GLU A 9 -9.15 -13.51 -25.43
N SER A 10 -7.83 -13.47 -25.71
CA SER A 10 -7.35 -13.82 -27.03
C SER A 10 -7.38 -15.33 -27.19
N THR A 11 -8.24 -15.80 -28.08
CA THR A 11 -8.35 -17.20 -28.47
C THR A 11 -7.38 -17.56 -29.59
N GLU A 12 -6.62 -16.61 -30.11
CA GLU A 12 -5.66 -16.85 -31.18
C GLU A 12 -4.37 -17.44 -30.64
N ILE A 13 -4.12 -18.71 -30.99
CA ILE A 13 -2.94 -19.47 -30.57
C ILE A 13 -1.64 -18.78 -30.98
N ASN A 14 -1.61 -18.14 -32.17
CA ASN A 14 -0.44 -17.43 -32.66
C ASN A 14 -0.13 -16.20 -31.80
N ALA A 15 -1.14 -15.42 -31.40
CA ALA A 15 -0.96 -14.26 -30.52
C ALA A 15 -0.47 -14.68 -29.12
N LEU A 16 -0.95 -15.81 -28.60
CA LEU A 16 -0.46 -16.41 -27.35
C LEU A 16 0.99 -16.87 -27.48
N GLY A 17 1.37 -17.46 -28.63
CA GLY A 17 2.73 -17.87 -28.92
C GLY A 17 3.69 -16.69 -28.98
N GLU A 18 3.35 -15.62 -29.68
CA GLU A 18 4.15 -14.40 -29.73
C GLU A 18 4.29 -13.72 -28.35
N MET A 19 3.21 -13.73 -27.57
CA MET A 19 3.23 -13.19 -26.21
C MET A 19 4.14 -14.02 -25.31
N TYR A 20 4.08 -15.34 -25.40
CA TYR A 20 4.96 -16.25 -24.64
C TYR A 20 6.44 -16.02 -25.02
N LYS A 21 6.74 -15.94 -26.33
CA LYS A 21 8.09 -15.65 -26.82
C LYS A 21 8.64 -14.36 -26.25
N LYS A 22 7.88 -13.28 -26.30
CA LYS A 22 8.25 -11.99 -25.68
C LYS A 22 8.50 -12.09 -24.19
N ILE A 23 7.71 -12.89 -23.46
CA ILE A 23 7.91 -13.12 -22.03
C ILE A 23 9.25 -13.82 -21.79
N VAL A 24 9.56 -14.86 -22.58
CA VAL A 24 10.82 -15.60 -22.46
C VAL A 24 12.00 -14.69 -22.75
N GLU A 25 11.99 -13.96 -23.87
CA GLU A 25 13.03 -12.99 -24.24
C GLU A 25 13.25 -11.96 -23.10
N MET A 26 12.20 -11.42 -22.52
CA MET A 26 12.29 -10.49 -21.41
C MET A 26 12.81 -11.12 -20.10
N GLU A 27 12.59 -12.42 -19.90
CA GLU A 27 13.14 -13.14 -18.76
C GLU A 27 14.62 -13.43 -18.95
N GLU A 28 15.04 -13.75 -20.18
CA GLU A 28 16.43 -13.99 -20.55
C GLU A 28 17.28 -12.72 -20.48
N ASP A 29 16.73 -11.58 -20.87
CA ASP A 29 17.39 -10.26 -20.80
C ASP A 29 17.51 -9.69 -19.39
N LYS A 30 17.04 -10.40 -18.38
CA LYS A 30 17.14 -9.92 -17.01
C LYS A 30 18.54 -10.02 -16.48
N PRO A 31 19.06 -8.92 -15.95
CA PRO A 31 20.35 -8.96 -15.28
C PRO A 31 20.28 -9.93 -14.08
N SER A 32 21.24 -10.83 -14.03
CA SER A 32 21.34 -11.85 -12.96
C SER A 32 21.90 -11.29 -11.65
N SER A 33 22.45 -10.08 -11.67
CA SER A 33 23.10 -9.44 -10.54
C SER A 33 22.23 -8.33 -9.94
N PRO A 34 22.21 -8.18 -8.59
CA PRO A 34 21.54 -7.09 -7.90
C PRO A 34 21.97 -5.69 -8.36
N GLU A 35 23.21 -5.54 -8.83
CA GLU A 35 23.78 -4.28 -9.30
C GLU A 35 23.00 -3.71 -10.49
N PHE A 36 22.41 -4.56 -11.31
CA PHE A 36 21.61 -4.17 -12.47
C PHE A 36 20.12 -3.95 -12.14
N LEU A 37 19.72 -4.07 -10.89
CA LEU A 37 18.31 -3.94 -10.51
C LEU A 37 17.85 -2.48 -10.40
N GLY A 38 18.71 -1.52 -10.72
CA GLY A 38 18.42 -0.11 -10.54
C GLY A 38 18.36 0.32 -9.07
N TRP A 39 18.78 -0.54 -8.15
CA TRP A 39 18.85 -0.22 -6.73
C TRP A 39 20.01 0.73 -6.40
N GLY A 40 21.00 0.73 -7.27
CA GLY A 40 22.10 1.67 -7.21
C GLY A 40 21.94 2.86 -8.14
N ASP A 41 20.76 3.05 -8.72
CA ASP A 41 20.47 4.29 -9.43
C ASP A 41 20.78 5.43 -8.47
N THR A 42 21.91 6.08 -8.71
CA THR A 42 22.43 7.18 -7.91
C THR A 42 21.48 8.37 -7.90
N ASP A 43 20.56 8.39 -8.83
CA ASP A 43 19.47 9.35 -8.86
C ASP A 43 18.34 8.92 -7.93
N SER A 44 18.54 9.19 -6.64
CA SER A 44 17.41 9.19 -5.70
C SER A 44 16.32 10.07 -6.31
N PRO A 45 15.09 9.55 -6.45
CA PRO A 45 14.00 10.37 -6.96
C PRO A 45 13.86 11.59 -6.07
N LYS A 46 13.87 12.78 -6.69
CA LYS A 46 13.61 14.02 -5.96
C LYS A 46 12.27 13.86 -5.24
N LYS A 47 12.29 14.04 -3.94
CA LYS A 47 11.04 14.02 -3.17
C LYS A 47 10.20 15.22 -3.56
N HIS A 48 8.92 14.99 -3.77
CA HIS A 48 7.98 16.05 -4.07
C HIS A 48 7.78 16.93 -2.86
N GLU A 49 8.23 18.18 -2.95
CA GLU A 49 7.91 19.18 -1.95
C GLU A 49 6.40 19.37 -1.85
N PHE A 50 5.93 19.69 -0.66
CA PHE A 50 4.53 19.99 -0.45
C PHE A 50 4.35 21.22 0.43
N SER A 51 3.39 22.06 0.05
CA SER A 51 2.98 23.21 0.85
C SER A 51 2.04 22.74 1.95
N ARG A 52 2.41 23.03 3.21
CA ARG A 52 1.53 22.72 4.37
C ARG A 52 0.21 23.48 4.31
N SER A 53 0.21 24.71 3.81
CA SER A 53 -1.01 25.52 3.65
C SER A 53 -1.94 24.90 2.60
N PHE A 54 -1.39 24.48 1.47
CA PHE A 54 -2.16 23.79 0.43
C PHE A 54 -2.72 22.44 0.96
N LEU A 55 -1.89 21.66 1.67
CA LEU A 55 -2.34 20.40 2.25
C LEU A 55 -3.50 20.60 3.24
N ARG A 56 -3.40 21.61 4.10
CA ARG A 56 -4.50 21.99 5.03
C ARG A 56 -5.77 22.38 4.28
N ALA A 57 -5.64 23.19 3.24
CA ALA A 57 -6.79 23.59 2.44
C ALA A 57 -7.46 22.40 1.76
N ALA A 58 -6.68 21.48 1.20
CA ALA A 58 -7.17 20.25 0.59
C ALA A 58 -7.87 19.32 1.62
N CYS A 59 -7.24 19.10 2.77
CA CYS A 59 -7.86 18.32 3.86
C CYS A 59 -9.16 18.96 4.36
N SER A 60 -9.18 20.29 4.55
CA SER A 60 -10.38 21.03 4.97
C SER A 60 -11.50 20.95 3.92
N SER A 61 -11.16 20.95 2.63
CA SER A 61 -12.15 20.77 1.56
C SER A 61 -12.76 19.39 1.59
N LEU A 62 -11.94 18.35 1.69
CA LEU A 62 -12.41 16.98 1.80
C LEU A 62 -13.21 16.74 3.09
N GLU A 63 -12.79 17.32 4.21
CA GLU A 63 -13.51 17.26 5.48
C GLU A 63 -14.93 17.82 5.36
N ARG A 64 -15.09 18.95 4.68
CA ARG A 64 -16.42 19.55 4.43
C ARG A 64 -17.29 18.64 3.58
N GLU A 65 -16.73 18.04 2.53
CA GLU A 65 -17.45 17.10 1.69
C GLU A 65 -17.89 15.85 2.46
N ILE A 66 -17.00 15.28 3.26
CA ILE A 66 -17.32 14.15 4.15
C ILE A 66 -18.43 14.53 5.14
N ALA A 67 -18.32 15.70 5.78
CA ALA A 67 -19.33 16.17 6.73
C ALA A 67 -20.70 16.42 6.08
N GLN A 68 -20.73 16.94 4.86
CA GLN A 68 -21.96 17.09 4.09
C GLN A 68 -22.62 15.75 3.78
N ARG A 69 -21.83 14.73 3.48
CA ARG A 69 -22.30 13.41 3.06
C ARG A 69 -22.70 12.51 4.23
N HIS A 70 -21.90 12.53 5.31
CA HIS A 70 -22.02 11.63 6.44
C HIS A 70 -22.60 12.27 7.71
N GLY A 71 -22.89 13.57 7.65
CA GLY A 71 -23.43 14.32 8.77
C GLY A 71 -22.39 14.78 9.78
N ARG A 72 -22.81 15.54 10.79
CA ARG A 72 -21.91 16.19 11.77
C ARG A 72 -21.14 15.20 12.67
N GLN A 73 -21.67 13.99 12.86
CA GLN A 73 -21.08 12.99 13.73
C GLN A 73 -20.07 12.06 13.02
N TRP A 74 -19.70 12.36 11.78
CA TRP A 74 -18.84 11.49 10.99
C TRP A 74 -17.50 11.15 11.66
N LYS A 75 -16.91 12.08 12.42
CA LYS A 75 -15.66 11.82 13.16
C LYS A 75 -15.84 10.79 14.27
N GLN A 76 -16.94 10.88 15.01
CA GLN A 76 -17.26 9.91 16.04
C GLN A 76 -17.54 8.52 15.42
N ASN A 77 -18.32 8.48 14.34
CA ASN A 77 -18.60 7.24 13.62
C ASN A 77 -17.32 6.60 13.03
N LEU A 78 -16.40 7.45 12.53
CA LEU A 78 -15.10 6.99 12.06
C LEU A 78 -14.28 6.39 13.20
N GLU A 79 -14.23 7.04 14.35
CA GLU A 79 -13.53 6.56 15.54
C GLU A 79 -14.08 5.21 16.01
N GLU A 80 -15.38 5.10 16.17
CA GLU A 80 -16.06 3.85 16.58
C GLU A 80 -15.79 2.74 15.58
N ARG A 81 -15.80 3.06 14.29
CA ARG A 81 -15.51 2.11 13.23
C ARG A 81 -14.07 1.60 13.30
N VAL A 82 -13.09 2.49 13.44
CA VAL A 82 -11.68 2.11 13.56
C VAL A 82 -11.45 1.25 14.79
N LEU A 83 -12.00 1.64 15.94
CA LEU A 83 -11.89 0.88 17.18
C LEU A 83 -12.50 -0.51 17.04
N ARG A 84 -13.66 -0.60 16.39
CA ARG A 84 -14.30 -1.89 16.12
C ARG A 84 -13.43 -2.75 15.20
N GLU A 85 -12.98 -2.20 14.06
CA GLU A 85 -12.17 -2.97 13.10
C GLU A 85 -10.85 -3.45 13.68
N ILE A 86 -10.24 -2.69 14.56
CA ILE A 86 -9.00 -3.08 15.24
C ILE A 86 -9.30 -4.04 16.42
N GLY A 87 -10.29 -3.71 17.24
CA GLY A 87 -10.56 -4.42 18.49
C GLY A 87 -11.22 -5.80 18.30
N THR A 88 -12.01 -5.97 17.24
CA THR A 88 -12.70 -7.24 16.97
C THR A 88 -11.96 -8.15 15.98
N LYS A 89 -10.81 -7.71 15.48
CA LYS A 89 -10.01 -8.49 14.53
C LYS A 89 -9.35 -9.68 15.24
N ASN A 90 -9.69 -10.89 14.79
CA ASN A 90 -8.98 -12.09 15.22
C ASN A 90 -7.65 -12.19 14.48
N ILE A 91 -6.65 -12.83 15.09
CA ILE A 91 -5.35 -13.01 14.48
C ILE A 91 -5.41 -13.85 13.20
N LEU A 92 -6.32 -14.81 13.13
CA LEU A 92 -6.56 -15.64 11.94
C LEU A 92 -7.08 -14.84 10.75
N ASP A 93 -7.80 -13.74 10.98
CA ASP A 93 -8.26 -12.85 9.92
C ASP A 93 -7.09 -12.19 9.15
N LEU A 94 -5.91 -12.20 9.75
CA LEU A 94 -4.70 -11.69 9.15
C LEU A 94 -3.99 -12.70 8.24
N ALA A 95 -4.47 -13.95 8.17
CA ALA A 95 -3.85 -15.01 7.38
C ALA A 95 -3.75 -14.69 5.87
N SER A 96 -4.64 -13.81 5.36
CA SER A 96 -4.62 -13.31 3.99
C SER A 96 -3.60 -12.21 3.73
N MET A 97 -2.93 -11.71 4.77
CA MET A 97 -1.92 -10.67 4.61
C MET A 97 -0.71 -11.19 3.83
N LYS A 98 -0.02 -10.24 3.19
CA LYS A 98 1.15 -10.53 2.37
C LYS A 98 2.26 -11.20 3.20
N ALA A 99 3.11 -11.96 2.51
CA ALA A 99 4.30 -12.57 3.11
C ALA A 99 5.16 -11.52 3.83
N THR A 100 5.83 -11.93 4.89
CA THR A 100 6.77 -11.14 5.68
C THR A 100 8.19 -11.60 5.43
N SER A 101 9.16 -10.76 5.77
CA SER A 101 10.57 -11.14 5.74
C SER A 101 10.97 -11.80 7.06
N ASN A 102 11.84 -12.82 6.98
CA ASN A 102 12.52 -13.39 8.13
C ASN A 102 13.79 -12.59 8.43
N PHE A 103 13.64 -11.37 8.88
CA PHE A 103 14.80 -10.59 9.24
C PHE A 103 15.26 -11.02 10.65
N SER A 104 16.45 -11.60 10.74
CA SER A 104 17.13 -11.87 12.02
C SER A 104 17.87 -10.63 12.49
N LYS A 105 18.02 -10.47 13.81
CA LYS A 105 18.92 -9.47 14.40
C LYS A 105 20.38 -9.72 14.02
N ASP A 106 20.70 -10.95 13.66
CA ASP A 106 22.03 -11.41 13.28
C ASP A 106 22.29 -11.18 11.79
N TRP A 107 22.14 -9.93 11.35
CA TRP A 107 22.42 -9.52 9.97
C TRP A 107 23.82 -9.92 9.49
N GLU A 108 24.82 -9.88 10.37
CA GLU A 108 26.19 -10.27 10.05
C GLU A 108 26.29 -11.76 9.71
N LEU A 109 25.63 -12.62 10.46
CA LEU A 109 25.50 -14.04 10.14
C LEU A 109 24.76 -14.27 8.81
N TYR A 110 23.80 -13.42 8.47
CA TYR A 110 23.04 -13.53 7.22
C TYR A 110 23.86 -13.11 6.00
N SER A 111 24.80 -12.20 6.13
CA SER A 111 25.69 -11.77 5.05
C SER A 111 26.72 -12.82 4.68
N GLU A 112 27.16 -13.64 5.63
CA GLU A 112 28.08 -14.76 5.41
C GLU A 112 27.38 -16.01 4.84
N VAL A 113 26.10 -16.21 5.17
CA VAL A 113 25.27 -17.31 4.68
C VAL A 113 24.46 -16.94 3.44
N GLN A 114 24.94 -16.08 2.58
CA GLN A 114 24.28 -15.69 1.30
C GLN A 114 23.97 -16.88 0.38
N THR A 115 23.90 -18.05 0.91
CA THR A 115 23.60 -19.22 0.18
C THR A 115 22.10 -19.50 0.19
N LYS A 116 21.52 -19.12 -0.86
CA LYS A 116 20.61 -19.95 -1.66
C LYS A 116 19.12 -19.87 -1.42
N GLU A 117 18.58 -19.62 -0.24
CA GLU A 117 17.13 -19.66 -0.10
C GLU A 117 16.61 -18.60 0.86
N TYR A 118 16.34 -17.46 0.31
CA TYR A 118 15.58 -16.45 1.00
C TYR A 118 14.12 -16.91 1.11
N HIS A 119 13.80 -17.54 2.22
CA HIS A 119 12.42 -17.95 2.49
C HIS A 119 11.58 -16.76 2.92
N ARG A 120 10.59 -16.43 2.10
CA ARG A 120 9.47 -15.61 2.57
C ARG A 120 8.69 -16.45 3.57
N SER A 121 8.85 -16.20 4.85
CA SER A 121 7.90 -16.77 5.79
C SER A 121 6.53 -16.14 5.52
N LYS A 122 5.54 -16.98 5.49
CA LYS A 122 4.17 -16.47 5.47
C LYS A 122 3.89 -15.89 6.85
N LEU A 123 3.15 -14.79 6.92
CA LEU A 123 2.67 -14.25 8.19
C LEU A 123 1.95 -15.33 9.02
N LEU A 124 1.39 -16.33 8.35
CA LEU A 124 0.76 -17.50 8.95
C LEU A 124 1.65 -18.23 9.98
N GLU A 125 2.95 -18.37 9.73
CA GLU A 125 3.89 -19.01 10.66
C GLU A 125 4.04 -18.19 11.95
N LYS A 126 4.12 -16.87 11.80
CA LYS A 126 4.15 -15.97 12.95
C LYS A 126 2.84 -15.97 13.73
N MET A 127 1.71 -16.09 13.01
CA MET A 127 0.39 -16.23 13.65
C MET A 127 0.27 -17.53 14.44
N ALA A 128 0.72 -18.65 13.89
CA ALA A 128 0.77 -19.92 14.60
C ALA A 128 1.53 -19.77 15.92
N THR A 129 2.73 -19.18 15.86
CA THR A 129 3.54 -18.90 17.07
C THR A 129 2.82 -17.99 18.08
N LEU A 130 2.05 -17.01 17.63
CA LEU A 130 1.29 -16.13 18.51
C LEU A 130 0.12 -16.88 19.16
N ILE A 131 -0.59 -17.70 18.39
CA ILE A 131 -1.71 -18.52 18.88
C ILE A 131 -1.21 -19.54 19.91
N GLU A 132 -0.08 -20.20 19.67
CA GLU A 132 0.56 -21.10 20.64
C GLU A 132 0.90 -20.38 21.95
N LYS A 133 1.19 -19.08 21.90
CA LYS A 133 1.40 -18.23 23.08
C LYS A 133 0.12 -17.65 23.68
N GLY A 134 -1.04 -18.06 23.19
CA GLY A 134 -2.36 -17.62 23.68
C GLY A 134 -2.82 -16.26 23.16
N VAL A 135 -2.13 -15.68 22.16
CA VAL A 135 -2.51 -14.41 21.54
C VAL A 135 -3.53 -14.67 20.44
N MET A 136 -4.79 -14.31 20.69
CA MET A 136 -5.91 -14.56 19.77
C MET A 136 -6.38 -13.30 19.04
N TRP A 137 -6.14 -12.13 19.60
CA TRP A 137 -6.64 -10.87 19.07
C TRP A 137 -5.54 -10.01 18.49
N TYR A 138 -5.87 -9.32 17.39
CA TYR A 138 -4.93 -8.41 16.73
C TYR A 138 -4.41 -7.31 17.68
N ILE A 139 -5.28 -6.78 18.55
CA ILE A 139 -4.88 -5.71 19.47
C ILE A 139 -3.74 -6.13 20.42
N ASP A 140 -3.75 -7.39 20.86
CA ASP A 140 -2.68 -7.92 21.72
C ASP A 140 -1.40 -8.18 20.91
N ALA A 141 -1.56 -8.69 19.68
CA ALA A 141 -0.45 -8.92 18.77
C ALA A 141 0.25 -7.61 18.36
N VAL A 142 -0.52 -6.55 18.06
CA VAL A 142 0.05 -5.25 17.68
C VAL A 142 0.74 -4.58 18.87
N GLY A 143 0.25 -4.76 20.09
CA GLY A 143 0.91 -4.26 21.29
C GLY A 143 2.29 -4.87 21.49
N GLN A 144 2.44 -6.18 21.31
CA GLN A 144 3.72 -6.88 21.36
C GLN A 144 4.64 -6.45 20.21
N ALA A 145 4.10 -6.39 19.00
CA ALA A 145 4.84 -5.96 17.80
C ALA A 145 5.34 -4.51 17.94
N TRP A 146 4.50 -3.64 18.46
CA TRP A 146 4.84 -2.25 18.72
C TRP A 146 6.01 -2.11 19.67
N LYS A 147 5.96 -2.83 20.79
CA LYS A 147 7.07 -2.87 21.75
C LYS A 147 8.37 -3.34 21.10
N ALA A 148 8.31 -4.44 20.33
CA ALA A 148 9.47 -4.96 19.64
C ALA A 148 10.07 -3.96 18.63
N VAL A 149 9.23 -3.24 17.88
CA VAL A 149 9.68 -2.21 16.93
C VAL A 149 10.33 -1.02 17.68
N LEU A 150 9.77 -0.60 18.81
CA LEU A 150 10.36 0.46 19.62
C LEU A 150 11.70 0.04 20.25
N ASP A 151 11.80 -1.19 20.73
CA ASP A 151 13.03 -1.74 21.30
C ASP A 151 14.14 -1.89 20.23
N ASP A 152 13.76 -2.22 19.01
CA ASP A 152 14.67 -2.30 17.85
C ASP A 152 15.04 -0.90 17.29
N GLY A 153 14.24 0.12 17.56
CA GLY A 153 14.43 1.49 17.08
C GLY A 153 14.21 1.69 15.59
N CYS A 154 13.78 0.66 14.87
CA CYS A 154 13.53 0.72 13.44
C CYS A 154 12.55 -0.37 12.97
N MET A 155 11.89 -0.11 11.85
CA MET A 155 11.17 -1.14 11.09
C MET A 155 12.09 -1.72 10.02
N ARG A 156 12.22 -3.04 10.01
CA ARG A 156 13.09 -3.72 9.06
C ARG A 156 12.34 -4.12 7.81
N ILE A 157 12.98 -3.93 6.68
CA ILE A 157 12.45 -4.29 5.37
C ILE A 157 13.50 -5.06 4.57
N CYS A 158 13.03 -5.98 3.75
CA CYS A 158 13.84 -6.63 2.73
C CYS A 158 13.34 -6.29 1.34
N LEU A 159 14.28 -6.12 0.44
CA LEU A 159 14.00 -5.82 -0.95
C LEU A 159 13.87 -7.11 -1.76
N PHE A 160 12.78 -7.20 -2.52
CA PHE A 160 12.58 -8.27 -3.48
C PHE A 160 12.38 -7.73 -4.87
N LYS A 161 12.95 -8.44 -5.80
CA LYS A 161 12.75 -8.24 -7.21
C LYS A 161 11.37 -8.75 -7.61
N LYS A 162 10.52 -7.87 -8.14
CA LYS A 162 9.29 -8.25 -8.80
C LYS A 162 9.48 -8.24 -10.29
N ASN A 163 9.34 -9.40 -10.89
CA ASN A 163 9.34 -9.55 -12.32
C ASN A 163 8.01 -9.03 -12.89
N GLN A 164 8.08 -8.04 -13.76
CA GLN A 164 6.92 -7.56 -14.49
C GLN A 164 7.33 -7.04 -15.86
N HIS A 165 6.37 -6.97 -16.77
CA HIS A 165 6.57 -6.44 -18.10
C HIS A 165 7.09 -4.98 -18.03
N GLY A 166 8.15 -4.70 -18.78
CA GLY A 166 8.71 -3.34 -18.86
C GLY A 166 9.71 -2.99 -17.76
N GLY A 167 10.24 -3.97 -17.02
CA GLY A 167 11.32 -3.75 -16.07
C GLY A 167 11.17 -4.46 -14.73
N LEU A 168 12.14 -4.20 -13.89
CA LEU A 168 12.17 -4.71 -12.52
C LEU A 168 11.55 -3.68 -11.59
N ARG A 169 10.74 -4.16 -10.64
CA ARG A 169 10.22 -3.33 -9.57
C ARG A 169 10.66 -3.87 -8.22
N GLU A 170 11.14 -2.99 -7.37
CA GLU A 170 11.44 -3.34 -5.99
C GLU A 170 10.13 -3.55 -5.21
N ILE A 171 10.10 -4.62 -4.43
CA ILE A 171 9.08 -4.83 -3.41
C ILE A 171 9.75 -4.75 -2.06
N TYR A 172 9.24 -3.89 -1.21
CA TYR A 172 9.66 -3.73 0.17
C TYR A 172 8.82 -4.68 1.03
N VAL A 173 9.45 -5.72 1.58
CA VAL A 173 8.78 -6.70 2.43
C VAL A 173 9.18 -6.44 3.86
N MET A 174 8.23 -6.05 4.69
CA MET A 174 8.42 -5.78 6.10
C MET A 174 8.57 -7.07 6.88
N ASP A 175 9.28 -7.02 8.01
CA ASP A 175 9.20 -8.09 8.99
C ASP A 175 7.80 -8.21 9.60
N ALA A 176 7.56 -9.29 10.35
CA ALA A 176 6.23 -9.57 10.88
C ALA A 176 5.75 -8.52 11.89
N ASN A 177 6.65 -7.97 12.72
CA ASN A 177 6.28 -6.95 13.72
C ASN A 177 5.94 -5.62 13.04
N ALA A 178 6.80 -5.16 12.13
CA ALA A 178 6.54 -3.97 11.32
C ALA A 178 5.23 -4.12 10.53
N ARG A 179 4.97 -5.30 9.98
CA ARG A 179 3.73 -5.58 9.23
C ARG A 179 2.47 -5.51 10.09
N LEU A 180 2.52 -6.03 11.33
CA LEU A 180 1.41 -5.91 12.27
C LEU A 180 1.12 -4.46 12.66
N VAL A 181 2.17 -3.67 12.91
CA VAL A 181 2.03 -2.24 13.20
C VAL A 181 1.44 -1.49 12.00
N GLN A 182 2.00 -1.73 10.81
CA GLN A 182 1.55 -1.09 9.58
C GLN A 182 0.09 -1.42 9.23
N PHE A 183 -0.38 -2.63 9.56
CA PHE A 183 -1.78 -3.01 9.35
C PHE A 183 -2.76 -2.10 10.12
N GLY A 184 -2.40 -1.67 11.33
CA GLY A 184 -3.20 -0.71 12.09
C GLY A 184 -3.34 0.62 11.37
N VAL A 185 -2.23 1.16 10.84
CA VAL A 185 -2.23 2.40 10.05
C VAL A 185 -3.03 2.23 8.75
N GLU A 186 -2.83 1.12 8.05
CA GLU A 186 -3.60 0.79 6.83
C GLU A 186 -5.11 0.71 7.11
N THR A 187 -5.50 0.14 8.25
CA THR A 187 -6.91 0.08 8.65
C THR A 187 -7.50 1.47 8.90
N MET A 188 -6.77 2.34 9.60
CA MET A 188 -7.18 3.73 9.80
C MET A 188 -7.31 4.46 8.46
N ALA A 189 -6.29 4.36 7.60
CA ALA A 189 -6.29 5.00 6.29
C ALA A 189 -7.45 4.52 5.42
N ARG A 190 -7.72 3.21 5.40
CA ARG A 190 -8.85 2.63 4.68
C ARG A 190 -10.18 3.17 5.18
N CYS A 191 -10.39 3.23 6.50
CA CYS A 191 -11.62 3.76 7.07
C CYS A 191 -11.84 5.24 6.69
N VAL A 192 -10.78 6.05 6.61
CA VAL A 192 -10.85 7.43 6.11
C VAL A 192 -11.16 7.47 4.62
N CYS A 193 -10.46 6.66 3.81
CA CYS A 193 -10.64 6.62 2.36
C CYS A 193 -12.07 6.24 1.97
N GLU A 194 -12.69 5.29 2.67
CA GLU A 194 -14.06 4.85 2.40
C GLU A 194 -15.13 5.93 2.64
N LEU A 195 -14.78 7.01 3.36
CA LEU A 195 -15.66 8.17 3.50
C LEU A 195 -15.63 9.09 2.26
N SER A 196 -14.60 8.98 1.42
CA SER A 196 -14.46 9.78 0.21
C SER A 196 -15.27 9.19 -0.94
N PRO A 197 -16.07 9.99 -1.66
CA PRO A 197 -16.82 9.53 -2.84
C PRO A 197 -15.92 9.29 -4.06
N HIS A 198 -14.67 9.74 -4.02
CA HIS A 198 -13.73 9.68 -5.15
C HIS A 198 -12.71 8.55 -4.99
N GLU A 199 -12.77 7.83 -3.89
CA GLU A 199 -11.82 6.79 -3.57
C GLU A 199 -12.22 5.47 -4.24
N THR A 200 -11.30 4.89 -5.03
CA THR A 200 -11.56 3.71 -5.86
C THR A 200 -10.73 2.48 -5.46
N VAL A 201 -9.76 2.64 -4.57
CA VAL A 201 -8.91 1.52 -4.11
C VAL A 201 -9.64 0.69 -3.06
N ALA A 202 -10.25 1.35 -2.08
CA ALA A 202 -11.09 0.69 -1.08
C ALA A 202 -12.47 0.29 -1.64
N ASN A 203 -12.95 1.01 -2.67
CA ASN A 203 -14.22 0.75 -3.34
C ASN A 203 -14.05 0.49 -4.85
N PRO A 204 -13.51 -0.67 -5.26
CA PRO A 204 -13.24 -0.93 -6.68
C PRO A 204 -14.49 -0.91 -7.56
N ARG A 205 -15.67 -1.14 -6.99
CA ARG A 205 -16.96 -1.06 -7.72
C ARG A 205 -17.27 0.35 -8.23
N LEU A 206 -16.76 1.38 -7.52
CA LEU A 206 -16.95 2.77 -7.95
C LEU A 206 -16.09 3.16 -9.14
N LYS A 207 -15.02 2.43 -9.42
CA LYS A 207 -14.07 2.78 -10.47
C LYS A 207 -14.74 2.92 -11.84
N ASN A 208 -15.51 1.94 -12.25
CA ASN A 208 -16.18 1.96 -13.55
C ASN A 208 -17.29 3.02 -13.57
N SER A 209 -18.10 3.10 -12.51
CA SER A 209 -19.18 4.07 -12.45
C SER A 209 -18.69 5.52 -12.43
N ILE A 210 -17.54 5.80 -11.82
CA ILE A 210 -16.92 7.14 -11.84
C ILE A 210 -16.50 7.48 -13.26
N ILE A 211 -15.85 6.56 -13.98
CA ILE A 211 -15.42 6.78 -15.37
C ILE A 211 -16.63 6.99 -16.29
N GLU A 212 -17.62 6.13 -16.21
CA GLU A 212 -18.84 6.21 -16.99
C GLU A 212 -19.62 7.51 -16.71
N ASN A 213 -19.82 7.83 -15.45
CA ASN A 213 -20.50 9.06 -15.04
C ASN A 213 -19.72 10.33 -15.43
N HIS A 214 -18.39 10.27 -15.41
CA HIS A 214 -17.55 11.38 -15.86
C HIS A 214 -17.74 11.62 -17.36
N GLY A 215 -17.68 10.58 -18.16
CA GLY A 215 -17.93 10.64 -19.61
C GLY A 215 -19.31 11.21 -19.93
N LEU A 216 -20.34 10.73 -19.27
CA LEU A 216 -21.72 11.22 -19.45
C LEU A 216 -21.90 12.66 -19.02
N LYS A 217 -21.34 13.08 -17.88
CA LYS A 217 -21.38 14.47 -17.41
C LYS A 217 -20.63 15.38 -18.37
N SER A 218 -19.45 14.98 -18.82
CA SER A 218 -18.68 15.74 -19.79
C SER A 218 -19.44 15.93 -21.08
N ALA A 219 -20.02 14.85 -21.63
CA ALA A 219 -20.82 14.95 -22.86
C ALA A 219 -22.02 15.88 -22.73
N ARG A 220 -22.69 15.88 -21.56
CA ARG A 220 -23.83 16.76 -21.27
C ARG A 220 -23.44 18.22 -21.06
N SER A 221 -22.23 18.49 -20.57
CA SER A 221 -21.75 19.84 -20.33
C SER A 221 -21.13 20.49 -21.56
N LEU A 222 -20.94 19.76 -22.64
CA LEU A 222 -20.41 20.28 -23.90
C LEU A 222 -21.47 21.16 -24.58
N GLY A 223 -21.29 22.48 -24.50
CA GLY A 223 -22.02 23.43 -25.33
C GLY A 223 -21.37 23.55 -26.71
N PRO A 224 -22.02 24.24 -27.67
CA PRO A 224 -21.43 24.52 -28.97
C PRO A 224 -20.05 25.19 -28.83
N GLY A 225 -19.03 24.60 -29.43
CA GLY A 225 -17.66 25.11 -29.39
C GLY A 225 -16.85 24.70 -28.14
N SER A 226 -17.37 23.86 -27.25
CA SER A 226 -16.63 23.35 -26.11
C SER A 226 -15.79 22.13 -26.49
N ILE A 227 -14.56 22.07 -25.95
CA ILE A 227 -13.64 20.93 -26.11
C ILE A 227 -13.45 20.27 -24.75
N ASN A 228 -13.59 18.96 -24.69
CA ASN A 228 -13.29 18.21 -23.49
C ASN A 228 -11.85 17.65 -23.57
N ILE A 229 -11.01 18.05 -22.63
CA ILE A 229 -9.63 17.59 -22.56
C ILE A 229 -9.51 16.62 -21.39
N ASN A 230 -9.19 15.37 -21.70
CA ASN A 230 -8.93 14.33 -20.71
C ASN A 230 -7.41 14.08 -20.64
N SER A 231 -6.86 14.10 -19.44
CA SER A 231 -5.45 13.77 -19.19
C SER A 231 -5.38 12.50 -18.33
N SER A 232 -4.58 11.53 -18.77
CA SER A 232 -4.25 10.35 -18.01
C SER A 232 -2.74 10.31 -17.82
N ASN A 233 -2.30 10.38 -16.57
CA ASN A 233 -0.89 10.43 -16.22
C ASN A 233 -0.52 9.23 -15.36
N ASP A 234 0.60 8.58 -15.70
CA ASP A 234 1.25 7.59 -14.84
C ASP A 234 2.58 8.15 -14.34
N ALA A 235 2.81 8.08 -13.05
CA ALA A 235 3.99 8.68 -12.42
C ALA A 235 5.06 7.63 -12.13
N LYS A 236 6.23 7.78 -12.78
CA LYS A 236 7.41 6.94 -12.51
C LYS A 236 7.91 7.17 -11.08
N LYS A 237 8.21 6.08 -10.36
CA LYS A 237 8.74 6.11 -8.98
C LYS A 237 7.87 6.92 -8.00
N TRP A 238 6.57 6.96 -8.21
CA TRP A 238 5.63 7.80 -7.46
C TRP A 238 5.72 7.60 -5.94
N ASN A 239 5.78 6.35 -5.48
CA ASN A 239 5.84 6.02 -4.04
C ASN A 239 7.12 6.56 -3.38
N GLN A 240 8.24 6.50 -4.07
CA GLN A 240 9.53 6.95 -3.55
C GLN A 240 9.63 8.48 -3.48
N GLY A 241 8.82 9.19 -4.29
CA GLY A 241 8.79 10.65 -4.33
C GLY A 241 8.04 11.34 -3.18
N HIS A 242 7.38 10.58 -2.31
CA HIS A 242 6.58 11.17 -1.23
C HIS A 242 7.33 11.23 0.10
N TYR A 243 7.16 12.34 0.81
CA TYR A 243 7.52 12.42 2.22
C TYR A 243 6.49 11.65 3.07
N THR A 244 6.95 10.77 3.93
CA THR A 244 6.12 10.03 4.88
C THR A 244 5.37 10.99 5.82
N THR A 245 6.02 12.08 6.23
CA THR A 245 5.43 13.18 7.01
C THR A 245 4.14 13.73 6.40
N LYS A 246 4.07 13.83 5.06
CA LYS A 246 2.85 14.29 4.37
C LYS A 246 1.70 13.32 4.62
N LEU A 247 1.96 12.02 4.54
CA LEU A 247 0.95 10.99 4.76
C LEU A 247 0.48 10.98 6.23
N ALA A 248 1.42 11.11 7.17
CA ALA A 248 1.10 11.23 8.60
C ALA A 248 0.24 12.45 8.90
N LEU A 249 0.56 13.62 8.32
CA LEU A 249 -0.22 14.85 8.48
C LEU A 249 -1.64 14.69 7.97
N VAL A 250 -1.83 14.08 6.78
CA VAL A 250 -3.15 13.84 6.21
C VAL A 250 -3.95 12.90 7.11
N LEU A 251 -3.36 11.79 7.53
CA LEU A 251 -4.07 10.82 8.36
C LEU A 251 -4.43 11.41 9.74
N CYS A 252 -3.52 12.15 10.37
CA CYS A 252 -3.80 12.83 11.63
C CYS A 252 -4.86 13.93 11.51
N TRP A 253 -5.07 14.52 10.33
CA TRP A 253 -6.15 15.49 10.13
C TRP A 253 -7.54 14.88 10.35
N PHE A 254 -7.73 13.67 9.85
CA PHE A 254 -9.03 12.98 9.90
C PHE A 254 -9.20 12.15 11.17
N MET A 255 -8.12 11.65 11.75
CA MET A 255 -8.16 10.78 12.92
C MET A 255 -8.17 11.56 14.24
N PRO A 256 -8.90 11.07 15.27
CA PRO A 256 -8.86 11.65 16.61
C PRO A 256 -7.44 11.69 17.20
N ALA A 257 -7.19 12.71 18.05
CA ALA A 257 -5.87 12.98 18.63
C ALA A 257 -5.23 11.78 19.35
N LYS A 258 -6.04 10.89 19.94
CA LYS A 258 -5.54 9.68 20.63
C LYS A 258 -4.77 8.71 19.72
N PHE A 259 -5.02 8.75 18.40
CA PHE A 259 -4.30 7.91 17.43
C PHE A 259 -3.03 8.59 16.88
N HIS A 260 -2.85 9.89 17.06
CA HIS A 260 -1.77 10.64 16.41
C HIS A 260 -0.38 10.12 16.78
N ARG A 261 -0.15 9.79 18.07
CA ARG A 261 1.14 9.24 18.50
C ARG A 261 1.48 7.95 17.79
N PHE A 262 0.50 7.06 17.66
CA PHE A 262 0.68 5.80 16.93
C PHE A 262 0.95 6.03 15.45
N ILE A 263 0.18 6.90 14.80
CA ILE A 263 0.34 7.23 13.38
C ILE A 263 1.73 7.81 13.11
N TRP A 264 2.16 8.79 13.90
CA TRP A 264 3.47 9.39 13.74
C TRP A 264 4.60 8.38 13.92
N ALA A 265 4.59 7.62 14.99
CA ALA A 265 5.66 6.68 15.25
C ALA A 265 5.67 5.46 14.31
N ALA A 266 4.54 5.13 13.68
CA ALA A 266 4.47 4.06 12.69
C ALA A 266 4.84 4.50 11.26
N ILE A 267 4.83 5.81 10.97
CA ILE A 267 5.11 6.35 9.63
C ILE A 267 6.47 7.06 9.57
N SER A 268 6.95 7.61 10.68
CA SER A 268 8.26 8.28 10.78
C SER A 268 9.40 7.29 10.90
#